data_9edbe51b85f192ba860c18b796fc958a
#
_entry.id   9edbe51b85f192ba860c18b796fc958a
#
_cell.length_a   1.000
_cell.length_b   1.000
_cell.length_c   1.000
_cell.angle_alpha   90.00
_cell.angle_beta   90.00
_cell.angle_gamma   90.00
#
_symmetry.space_group_name_H-M   'P 1'
#
loop_
_entity.id
_entity.type
_entity.pdbx_description
1 polymer ?
#
loop_
_entity_poly.entity_id
_entity_poly.type
_entity_poly.pdbx_seq_one_letter_code
_entity_poly.pdbx_strand_id
1 'polypeptide(L)'
;MTIPSDPMPEQGATPPPVPEGAVPPPPPAGAVPPPAYNAPPPGYQAPPPGYAAPPPGYAAPAAPLTDAEQRQWAMFAHLGGILFWFVPSLVIWLVFKARGRFVEEQAKEALNFQITMTIAGLVVFILTLLTLGIASLLYFVLWVVILVFCILAGMAANKGQAYRLSLIHI
;
A
#
# COMPACT_ATOMS: atom_id res chain seq x y z
N MET A 1 -18.72 28.02 45.15
CA MET A 1 -18.49 26.67 44.61
C MET A 1 -17.21 26.79 43.77
N THR A 2 -16.06 26.53 44.35
CA THR A 2 -14.73 26.67 43.76
C THR A 2 -14.28 25.31 43.28
N ILE A 3 -13.99 25.25 41.96
CA ILE A 3 -13.45 24.05 41.29
C ILE A 3 -11.94 23.98 41.57
N PRO A 4 -11.38 22.85 42.06
CA PRO A 4 -9.93 22.69 42.23
C PRO A 4 -9.30 22.50 40.83
N SER A 5 -8.26 23.26 40.54
CA SER A 5 -7.39 23.14 39.37
C SER A 5 -6.45 21.94 39.54
N ASP A 6 -6.51 20.98 38.61
CA ASP A 6 -5.53 19.90 38.50
C ASP A 6 -4.14 20.43 38.14
N PRO A 7 -3.06 19.90 38.75
CA PRO A 7 -1.70 20.27 38.40
C PRO A 7 -1.28 19.66 37.05
N MET A 8 -0.70 20.50 36.20
CA MET A 8 -0.09 20.11 34.93
C MET A 8 1.07 19.11 35.17
N PRO A 9 1.27 18.12 34.28
CA PRO A 9 2.43 17.24 34.35
C PRO A 9 3.73 18.01 34.05
N GLU A 10 4.70 17.87 34.95
CA GLU A 10 6.05 18.41 34.78
C GLU A 10 6.73 17.87 33.52
N GLN A 11 6.97 18.76 32.56
CA GLN A 11 7.89 18.53 31.46
C GLN A 11 9.32 18.73 31.96
N GLY A 12 10.18 17.71 31.78
CA GLY A 12 11.61 17.92 31.75
C GLY A 12 12.44 17.22 32.83
N ALA A 13 12.41 15.89 32.85
CA ALA A 13 13.54 15.14 33.38
C ALA A 13 14.46 14.76 32.22
N THR A 14 15.54 15.49 32.01
CA THR A 14 16.67 15.08 31.18
C THR A 14 17.26 13.79 31.73
N PRO A 15 17.45 12.73 30.90
CA PRO A 15 18.11 11.53 31.36
C PRO A 15 19.56 11.85 31.82
N PRO A 16 20.10 11.16 32.87
CA PRO A 16 21.45 11.39 33.36
C PRO A 16 22.48 11.10 32.25
N PRO A 17 23.59 11.85 32.20
CA PRO A 17 24.64 11.64 31.22
C PRO A 17 25.25 10.24 31.37
N VAL A 18 25.33 9.52 30.25
CA VAL A 18 26.04 8.23 30.16
C VAL A 18 27.53 8.49 30.38
N PRO A 19 28.24 7.74 31.23
CA PRO A 19 29.69 7.93 31.42
C PRO A 19 30.43 7.64 30.10
N GLU A 20 31.05 8.67 29.57
CA GLU A 20 31.97 8.60 28.43
C GLU A 20 33.24 7.89 28.90
N GLY A 21 33.54 6.68 28.37
CA GLY A 21 34.85 6.08 28.56
C GLY A 21 34.96 4.60 28.94
N ALA A 22 33.91 3.80 28.87
CA ALA A 22 34.08 2.34 28.97
C ALA A 22 34.36 1.72 27.57
N VAL A 23 35.67 1.64 27.23
CA VAL A 23 36.11 0.84 26.09
C VAL A 23 35.89 -0.64 26.47
N PRO A 24 35.10 -1.42 25.70
CA PRO A 24 34.93 -2.85 25.97
C PRO A 24 36.28 -3.57 25.81
N PRO A 25 36.58 -4.58 26.66
CA PRO A 25 37.83 -5.30 26.58
C PRO A 25 37.99 -5.97 25.22
N PRO A 26 39.21 -6.04 24.67
CA PRO A 26 39.45 -6.70 23.37
C PRO A 26 39.09 -8.19 23.45
N PRO A 27 38.51 -8.77 22.41
CA PRO A 27 38.17 -10.20 22.37
C PRO A 27 39.46 -11.03 22.49
N PRO A 28 39.38 -12.24 23.08
CA PRO A 28 40.54 -13.11 23.26
C PRO A 28 41.15 -13.48 21.91
N ALA A 29 42.46 -13.42 21.80
CA ALA A 29 43.21 -13.75 20.59
C ALA A 29 42.96 -15.23 20.25
N GLY A 30 42.34 -15.50 19.09
CA GLY A 30 42.03 -16.84 18.60
C GLY A 30 40.58 -17.10 18.22
N ALA A 31 39.67 -16.19 18.48
CA ALA A 31 38.28 -16.34 18.02
C ALA A 31 38.21 -16.07 16.50
N VAL A 32 37.90 -17.09 15.71
CA VAL A 32 37.53 -16.97 14.29
C VAL A 32 36.29 -16.07 14.24
N PRO A 33 36.29 -14.95 13.50
CA PRO A 33 35.10 -14.13 13.39
C PRO A 33 33.98 -14.97 12.77
N PRO A 34 32.76 -14.92 13.32
CA PRO A 34 31.63 -15.60 12.69
C PRO A 34 31.44 -15.05 11.26
N PRO A 35 30.99 -15.89 10.31
CA PRO A 35 30.75 -15.43 8.95
C PRO A 35 29.86 -14.20 8.97
N ALA A 36 30.23 -13.18 8.21
CA ALA A 36 29.49 -11.94 8.12
C ALA A 36 28.06 -12.25 7.66
N TYR A 37 27.10 -12.27 8.59
CA TYR A 37 25.70 -12.19 8.25
C TYR A 37 25.50 -10.87 7.52
N ASN A 38 25.07 -10.94 6.27
CA ASN A 38 24.68 -9.77 5.51
C ASN A 38 23.69 -8.98 6.39
N ALA A 39 24.09 -7.78 6.78
CA ALA A 39 23.22 -6.90 7.57
C ALA A 39 21.92 -6.69 6.79
N PRO A 40 20.75 -6.85 7.43
CA PRO A 40 19.50 -6.58 6.77
C PRO A 40 19.48 -5.12 6.31
N PRO A 41 18.83 -4.81 5.18
CA PRO A 41 18.76 -3.47 4.65
C PRO A 41 18.18 -2.48 5.68
N PRO A 42 18.61 -1.20 5.67
CA PRO A 42 18.12 -0.19 6.61
C PRO A 42 16.60 -0.09 6.55
N GLY A 43 15.91 -0.35 7.67
CA GLY A 43 14.45 -0.37 7.77
C GLY A 43 13.85 -1.68 8.29
N TYR A 44 14.61 -2.76 8.37
CA TYR A 44 14.18 -3.97 9.03
C TYR A 44 14.35 -3.81 10.56
N GLN A 45 13.26 -3.53 11.27
CA GLN A 45 13.26 -3.70 12.72
C GLN A 45 13.25 -5.21 12.99
N ALA A 46 14.29 -5.70 13.65
CA ALA A 46 14.33 -7.09 14.13
C ALA A 46 13.12 -7.34 15.04
N PRO A 47 12.45 -8.51 14.92
CA PRO A 47 11.37 -8.86 15.86
C PRO A 47 11.91 -8.85 17.29
N PRO A 48 11.08 -8.42 18.26
CA PRO A 48 11.50 -8.38 19.67
C PRO A 48 11.92 -9.78 20.14
N PRO A 49 12.94 -9.88 21.06
CA PRO A 49 13.38 -11.16 21.59
C PRO A 49 12.23 -11.83 22.33
N GLY A 50 11.80 -13.00 21.87
CA GLY A 50 10.72 -13.77 22.50
C GLY A 50 9.69 -14.36 21.53
N TYR A 51 9.75 -14.02 20.25
CA TYR A 51 8.93 -14.73 19.26
C TYR A 51 9.56 -16.10 18.96
N ALA A 52 8.97 -17.15 19.51
CA ALA A 52 9.28 -18.52 19.12
C ALA A 52 9.07 -18.67 17.60
N ALA A 53 10.02 -19.34 16.93
CA ALA A 53 9.88 -19.69 15.51
C ALA A 53 8.53 -20.40 15.29
N PRO A 54 7.77 -20.06 14.23
CA PRO A 54 6.51 -20.73 13.95
C PRO A 54 6.76 -22.23 13.78
N PRO A 55 5.81 -23.09 14.23
CA PRO A 55 5.95 -24.53 14.11
C PRO A 55 6.12 -24.94 12.64
N PRO A 56 6.86 -26.05 12.37
CA PRO A 56 7.06 -26.55 11.01
C PRO A 56 5.71 -26.85 10.35
N GLY A 57 5.42 -26.15 9.23
CA GLY A 57 4.16 -26.32 8.48
C GLY A 57 3.34 -25.03 8.32
N TYR A 58 3.62 -23.97 9.07
CA TYR A 58 3.07 -22.65 8.78
C TYR A 58 3.97 -21.96 7.75
N ALA A 59 3.44 -21.74 6.55
CA ALA A 59 4.10 -20.86 5.59
C ALA A 59 4.28 -19.50 6.25
N ALA A 60 5.52 -19.02 6.35
CA ALA A 60 5.79 -17.67 6.87
C ALA A 60 4.95 -16.66 6.10
N PRO A 61 4.34 -15.66 6.77
CA PRO A 61 3.63 -14.60 6.07
C PRO A 61 4.52 -14.00 4.99
N ALA A 62 3.98 -13.82 3.79
CA ALA A 62 4.75 -13.23 2.69
C ALA A 62 5.33 -11.87 3.13
N ALA A 63 6.60 -11.65 2.85
CA ALA A 63 7.30 -10.43 3.26
C ALA A 63 6.55 -9.17 2.77
N PRO A 64 6.50 -8.10 3.59
CA PRO A 64 5.94 -6.82 3.17
C PRO A 64 6.64 -6.30 1.91
N LEU A 65 5.88 -5.63 1.04
CA LEU A 65 6.44 -4.94 -0.13
C LEU A 65 7.17 -3.67 0.30
N THR A 66 8.27 -3.37 -0.37
CA THR A 66 8.94 -2.07 -0.26
C THR A 66 8.05 -0.96 -0.82
N ASP A 67 8.29 0.29 -0.43
CA ASP A 67 7.52 1.44 -0.94
C ASP A 67 7.59 1.57 -2.46
N ALA A 68 8.73 1.25 -3.06
CA ALA A 68 8.91 1.27 -4.51
C ALA A 68 8.04 0.20 -5.21
N GLU A 69 8.03 -1.01 -4.68
CA GLU A 69 7.18 -2.10 -5.19
C GLU A 69 5.70 -1.78 -5.02
N GLN A 70 5.29 -1.23 -3.88
CA GLN A 70 3.90 -0.84 -3.66
C GLN A 70 3.43 0.20 -4.68
N ARG A 71 4.25 1.21 -4.99
CA ARG A 71 3.95 2.22 -6.01
C ARG A 71 3.84 1.62 -7.40
N GLN A 72 4.76 0.72 -7.74
CA GLN A 72 4.77 0.06 -9.04
C GLN A 72 3.53 -0.81 -9.24
N TRP A 73 3.18 -1.65 -8.28
CA TRP A 73 1.99 -2.49 -8.35
C TRP A 73 0.69 -1.68 -8.32
N ALA A 74 0.64 -0.59 -7.54
CA ALA A 74 -0.48 0.34 -7.54
C ALA A 74 -0.66 1.02 -8.91
N MET A 75 0.42 1.43 -9.55
CA MET A 75 0.39 1.96 -10.92
C MET A 75 -0.17 0.92 -11.90
N PHE A 76 0.27 -0.34 -11.82
CA PHE A 76 -0.23 -1.40 -12.68
C PHE A 76 -1.72 -1.73 -12.43
N ALA A 77 -2.22 -1.57 -11.21
CA ALA A 77 -3.64 -1.72 -10.93
C ALA A 77 -4.49 -0.72 -11.72
N HIS A 78 -4.05 0.52 -11.83
CA HIS A 78 -4.76 1.55 -12.61
C HIS A 78 -4.56 1.39 -14.12
N LEU A 79 -3.32 1.30 -14.61
CA LEU A 79 -3.03 1.23 -16.04
C LEU A 79 -3.48 -0.09 -16.67
N GLY A 80 -3.36 -1.20 -15.94
CA GLY A 80 -3.84 -2.50 -16.39
C GLY A 80 -5.34 -2.51 -16.69
N GLY A 81 -6.10 -1.67 -15.99
CA GLY A 81 -7.53 -1.51 -16.20
C GLY A 81 -7.91 -0.98 -17.59
N ILE A 82 -7.04 -0.26 -18.28
CA ILE A 82 -7.26 0.21 -19.65
C ILE A 82 -7.31 -0.97 -20.64
N LEU A 83 -6.46 -1.99 -20.42
CA LEU A 83 -6.28 -3.12 -21.33
C LEU A 83 -7.15 -4.32 -20.96
N PHE A 84 -7.25 -4.63 -19.67
CA PHE A 84 -7.85 -5.86 -19.17
C PHE A 84 -9.00 -5.63 -18.19
N TRP A 85 -9.56 -4.41 -18.19
CA TRP A 85 -10.70 -4.04 -17.35
C TRP A 85 -10.38 -4.17 -15.86
N PHE A 86 -11.29 -4.70 -15.06
CA PHE A 86 -11.12 -4.83 -13.60
C PHE A 86 -10.17 -5.97 -13.17
N VAL A 87 -9.77 -6.86 -14.09
CA VAL A 87 -9.00 -8.08 -13.76
C VAL A 87 -7.65 -7.77 -13.12
N PRO A 88 -6.80 -6.85 -13.65
CA PRO A 88 -5.52 -6.54 -13.02
C PRO A 88 -5.66 -5.97 -11.62
N SER A 89 -6.62 -5.08 -11.40
CA SER A 89 -6.87 -4.48 -10.09
C SER A 89 -7.32 -5.52 -9.07
N LEU A 90 -8.19 -6.45 -9.48
CA LEU A 90 -8.65 -7.54 -8.64
C LEU A 90 -7.50 -8.48 -8.26
N VAL A 91 -6.70 -8.89 -9.25
CA VAL A 91 -5.55 -9.79 -9.00
C VAL A 91 -4.52 -9.14 -8.10
N ILE A 92 -4.16 -7.88 -8.36
CA ILE A 92 -3.20 -7.13 -7.54
C ILE A 92 -3.72 -7.00 -6.10
N TRP A 93 -4.99 -6.66 -5.93
CA TRP A 93 -5.59 -6.59 -4.60
C TRP A 93 -5.54 -7.95 -3.87
N LEU A 94 -5.94 -9.04 -4.51
CA LEU A 94 -5.96 -10.37 -3.89
C LEU A 94 -4.56 -10.85 -3.51
N VAL A 95 -3.56 -10.60 -4.36
CA VAL A 95 -2.18 -11.07 -4.14
C VAL A 95 -1.45 -10.23 -3.10
N PHE A 96 -1.69 -8.92 -3.05
CA PHE A 96 -0.88 -7.98 -2.27
C PHE A 96 -1.62 -7.33 -1.10
N LYS A 97 -2.91 -7.63 -0.85
CA LYS A 97 -3.73 -7.02 0.21
C LYS A 97 -3.13 -7.06 1.62
N ALA A 98 -2.31 -8.06 1.93
CA ALA A 98 -1.67 -8.21 3.23
C ALA A 98 -0.18 -7.81 3.22
N ARG A 99 0.35 -7.29 2.11
CA ARG A 99 1.77 -7.05 1.92
C ARG A 99 2.16 -5.57 1.84
N GLY A 100 1.18 -4.67 1.78
CA GLY A 100 1.42 -3.24 1.78
C GLY A 100 0.10 -2.46 1.76
N ARG A 101 -0.02 -1.50 2.68
CA ARG A 101 -1.24 -0.70 2.83
C ARG A 101 -1.52 0.16 1.59
N PHE A 102 -0.47 0.77 1.03
CA PHE A 102 -0.62 1.66 -0.13
C PHE A 102 -1.12 0.91 -1.36
N VAL A 103 -0.51 -0.24 -1.71
CA VAL A 103 -0.94 -1.05 -2.86
C VAL A 103 -2.36 -1.59 -2.66
N GLU A 104 -2.72 -1.97 -1.43
CA GLU A 104 -4.06 -2.44 -1.12
C GLU A 104 -5.12 -1.36 -1.34
N GLU A 105 -4.90 -0.16 -0.81
CA GLU A 105 -5.82 0.98 -0.95
C GLU A 105 -5.97 1.38 -2.42
N GLN A 106 -4.85 1.50 -3.16
CA GLN A 106 -4.88 1.90 -4.57
C GLN A 106 -5.50 0.83 -5.48
N ALA A 107 -5.27 -0.46 -5.20
CA ALA A 107 -5.91 -1.54 -5.96
C ALA A 107 -7.43 -1.59 -5.73
N LYS A 108 -7.90 -1.32 -4.51
CA LYS A 108 -9.34 -1.19 -4.20
C LYS A 108 -9.97 0.01 -4.93
N GLU A 109 -9.30 1.16 -4.92
CA GLU A 109 -9.77 2.36 -5.64
C GLU A 109 -9.87 2.10 -7.16
N ALA A 110 -8.85 1.47 -7.74
CA ALA A 110 -8.87 1.08 -9.15
C ALA A 110 -10.01 0.10 -9.45
N LEU A 111 -10.21 -0.89 -8.60
CA LEU A 111 -11.27 -1.88 -8.75
C LEU A 111 -12.66 -1.24 -8.66
N ASN A 112 -12.90 -0.39 -7.66
CA ASN A 112 -14.17 0.32 -7.49
C ASN A 112 -14.50 1.21 -8.70
N PHE A 113 -13.50 1.95 -9.18
CA PHE A 113 -13.66 2.75 -10.39
C PHE A 113 -14.06 1.90 -11.60
N GLN A 114 -13.38 0.78 -11.82
CA GLN A 114 -13.63 -0.09 -12.96
C GLN A 114 -14.98 -0.81 -12.87
N ILE A 115 -15.41 -1.20 -11.67
CA ILE A 115 -16.76 -1.73 -11.43
C ILE A 115 -17.80 -0.66 -11.76
N THR A 116 -17.60 0.57 -11.30
CA THR A 116 -18.50 1.69 -11.60
C THR A 116 -18.59 1.95 -13.10
N MET A 117 -17.45 1.93 -13.81
CA MET A 117 -17.43 2.07 -15.27
C MET A 117 -18.09 0.89 -15.98
N THR A 118 -18.01 -0.32 -15.42
CA THR A 118 -18.72 -1.50 -15.93
C THR A 118 -20.23 -1.31 -15.85
N ILE A 119 -20.71 -0.84 -14.70
CA ILE A 119 -22.15 -0.55 -14.52
C ILE A 119 -22.61 0.54 -15.47
N ALA A 120 -21.85 1.63 -15.60
CA ALA A 120 -22.13 2.69 -16.56
C ALA A 120 -22.16 2.16 -18.00
N GLY A 121 -21.22 1.30 -18.37
CA GLY A 121 -21.19 0.63 -19.67
C GLY A 121 -22.40 -0.24 -19.93
N LEU A 122 -22.90 -0.96 -18.92
CA LEU A 122 -24.12 -1.74 -19.01
C LEU A 122 -25.35 -0.84 -19.25
N VAL A 123 -25.44 0.29 -18.57
CA VAL A 123 -26.51 1.28 -18.79
C VAL A 123 -26.44 1.81 -20.24
N VAL A 124 -25.25 2.19 -20.70
CA VAL A 124 -25.08 2.65 -22.10
C VAL A 124 -25.45 1.55 -23.08
N PHE A 125 -25.15 0.28 -22.79
CA PHE A 125 -25.55 -0.85 -23.62
C PHE A 125 -27.07 -0.94 -23.76
N ILE A 126 -27.81 -0.88 -22.66
CA ILE A 126 -29.28 -0.90 -22.68
C ILE A 126 -29.82 0.29 -23.46
N LEU A 127 -29.29 1.50 -23.22
CA LEU A 127 -29.70 2.69 -23.98
C LEU A 127 -29.42 2.56 -25.46
N THR A 128 -28.30 1.94 -25.84
CA THR A 128 -27.95 1.69 -27.24
C THR A 128 -28.98 0.79 -27.96
N LEU A 129 -29.46 -0.24 -27.26
CA LEU A 129 -30.53 -1.10 -27.76
C LEU A 129 -31.83 -0.33 -27.92
N LEU A 130 -32.22 0.46 -26.90
CA LEU A 130 -33.47 1.23 -26.91
C LEU A 130 -33.48 2.35 -27.97
N THR A 131 -32.32 2.91 -28.28
CA THR A 131 -32.17 4.02 -29.25
C THR A 131 -31.74 3.59 -30.65
N LEU A 132 -31.86 2.29 -30.96
CA LEU A 132 -31.44 1.73 -32.24
C LEU A 132 -29.99 2.09 -32.62
N GLY A 133 -29.09 2.13 -31.62
CA GLY A 133 -27.67 2.39 -31.81
C GLY A 133 -27.21 3.83 -31.60
N ILE A 134 -28.11 4.81 -31.52
CA ILE A 134 -27.72 6.24 -31.37
C ILE A 134 -26.89 6.46 -30.10
N ALA A 135 -27.27 5.82 -28.99
CA ALA A 135 -26.55 5.96 -27.73
C ALA A 135 -25.14 5.34 -27.72
N SER A 136 -24.74 4.61 -28.75
CA SER A 136 -23.39 4.01 -28.86
C SER A 136 -22.28 5.07 -28.81
N LEU A 137 -22.55 6.31 -29.20
CA LEU A 137 -21.59 7.42 -29.06
C LEU A 137 -21.15 7.68 -27.63
N LEU A 138 -21.97 7.32 -26.63
CA LEU A 138 -21.61 7.43 -25.21
C LEU A 138 -20.48 6.49 -24.82
N TYR A 139 -20.26 5.38 -25.53
CA TYR A 139 -19.08 4.53 -25.30
C TYR A 139 -17.76 5.25 -25.53
N PHE A 140 -17.72 6.13 -26.52
CA PHE A 140 -16.53 6.95 -26.75
C PHE A 140 -16.26 7.86 -25.54
N VAL A 141 -17.28 8.47 -24.98
CA VAL A 141 -17.16 9.31 -23.77
C VAL A 141 -16.67 8.47 -22.59
N LEU A 142 -17.30 7.30 -22.35
CA LEU A 142 -16.86 6.39 -21.30
C LEU A 142 -15.40 5.96 -21.46
N TRP A 143 -15.00 5.63 -22.69
CA TRP A 143 -13.62 5.23 -22.97
C TRP A 143 -12.63 6.35 -22.68
N VAL A 144 -12.93 7.58 -23.07
CA VAL A 144 -12.09 8.76 -22.77
C VAL A 144 -11.99 8.97 -21.25
N VAL A 145 -13.10 8.84 -20.52
CA VAL A 145 -13.10 8.94 -19.04
C VAL A 145 -12.19 7.88 -18.43
N ILE A 146 -12.35 6.63 -18.81
CA ILE A 146 -11.51 5.53 -18.33
C ILE A 146 -10.04 5.81 -18.61
N LEU A 147 -9.70 6.20 -19.84
CA LEU A 147 -8.33 6.47 -20.26
C LEU A 147 -7.70 7.59 -19.40
N VAL A 148 -8.38 8.73 -19.30
CA VAL A 148 -7.87 9.90 -18.56
C VAL A 148 -7.68 9.57 -17.09
N PHE A 149 -8.69 9.01 -16.43
CA PHE A 149 -8.61 8.74 -15.00
C PHE A 149 -7.62 7.62 -14.66
N CYS A 150 -7.54 6.56 -15.45
CA CYS A 150 -6.55 5.49 -15.23
C CYS A 150 -5.12 6.01 -15.41
N ILE A 151 -4.85 6.89 -16.38
CA ILE A 151 -3.52 7.49 -16.57
C ILE A 151 -3.19 8.42 -15.40
N LEU A 152 -4.09 9.32 -15.01
CA LEU A 152 -3.87 10.25 -13.90
C LEU A 152 -3.63 9.50 -12.59
N ALA A 153 -4.46 8.50 -12.29
CA ALA A 153 -4.31 7.69 -11.10
C ALA A 153 -3.04 6.83 -11.13
N GLY A 154 -2.68 6.24 -12.25
CA GLY A 154 -1.45 5.49 -12.42
C GLY A 154 -0.21 6.37 -12.21
N MET A 155 -0.20 7.59 -12.75
CA MET A 155 0.89 8.55 -12.54
C MET A 155 0.99 9.00 -11.07
N ALA A 156 -0.14 9.25 -10.41
CA ALA A 156 -0.17 9.62 -9.00
C ALA A 156 0.33 8.46 -8.12
N ALA A 157 -0.12 7.23 -8.39
CA ALA A 157 0.32 6.04 -7.67
C ALA A 157 1.83 5.81 -7.81
N ASN A 158 2.40 6.01 -8.99
CA ASN A 158 3.85 5.91 -9.21
C ASN A 158 4.65 6.94 -8.39
N LYS A 159 4.07 8.11 -8.15
CA LYS A 159 4.65 9.14 -7.25
C LYS A 159 4.42 8.87 -5.76
N GLY A 160 3.74 7.78 -5.41
CA GLY A 160 3.36 7.45 -4.03
C GLY A 160 2.23 8.31 -3.49
N GLN A 161 1.47 8.96 -4.36
CA GLN A 161 0.32 9.78 -3.98
C GLN A 161 -0.94 8.93 -4.06
N ALA A 162 -1.74 8.92 -2.98
CA ALA A 162 -3.04 8.30 -2.99
C ALA A 162 -4.01 9.11 -3.84
N TYR A 163 -4.46 8.54 -4.95
CA TYR A 163 -5.44 9.16 -5.84
C TYR A 163 -6.79 8.50 -5.61
N ARG A 164 -7.76 9.28 -5.16
CA ARG A 164 -9.13 8.80 -4.96
C ARG A 164 -9.93 9.01 -6.24
N LEU A 165 -10.27 7.91 -6.88
CA LEU A 165 -11.11 7.88 -8.09
C LEU A 165 -12.61 7.81 -7.75
N SER A 166 -12.94 7.64 -6.47
CA SER A 166 -14.30 7.38 -6.04
C SER A 166 -15.19 8.60 -6.25
N LEU A 167 -15.99 8.54 -7.31
CA LEU A 167 -17.18 9.38 -7.50
C LEU A 167 -18.33 8.94 -6.59
N ILE A 168 -18.28 7.74 -6.06
CA ILE A 168 -19.30 7.18 -5.17
C ILE A 168 -18.56 6.55 -3.97
N HIS A 169 -18.79 7.11 -2.79
CA HIS A 169 -18.34 6.53 -1.53
C HIS A 169 -19.31 5.37 -1.20
N ILE A 170 -18.85 4.16 -1.49
CA ILE A 170 -19.51 2.94 -0.97
C ILE A 170 -18.69 2.43 0.20
#